data_d96eeeba7f5770f4f035882509203bdb
#
_entry.id   d96eeeba7f5770f4f035882509203bdb
#
_cell.length_a   1.000
_cell.length_b   1.000
_cell.length_c   1.000
_cell.angle_alpha   90.00
_cell.angle_beta   90.00
_cell.angle_gamma   90.00
#
_symmetry.space_group_name_H-M   'P 1'
#
loop_
_entity.id
_entity.type
_entity.pdbx_description
1 polymer ?
#
loop_
_entity_poly.entity_id
_entity_poly.type
_entity_poly.pdbx_seq_one_letter_code
_entity_poly.pdbx_strand_id
1 'polypeptide(L)'
;MILGPHPAAFAHQFESLGDRAEENYWDSIETALHYVHEGLAHGIGEVGRPHWPVSDEIWQRSNTLLLETMEMAARENIPLQLHVEGESDSTYGELAEMADRAGLAREKLVRHYAPPNVDQSYTHGLTPSVLAGSGSIDELMKTFEASSHGFMLETDYMDDPRRPGAVLGPKTVPKRTRQLIAAGLDEEVLYNTHVDLPERIYGSI
;
A
#
# COMPACT_ATOMS: atom_id res chain seq x y z
N MET A 1 -5.46 -11.41 4.50
CA MET A 1 -5.99 -10.22 5.19
C MET A 1 -4.82 -9.33 5.58
N ILE A 2 -4.98 -8.01 5.56
CA ILE A 2 -4.00 -7.01 6.01
C ILE A 2 -4.67 -6.24 7.14
N LEU A 3 -3.97 -6.01 8.24
CA LEU A 3 -4.48 -5.34 9.44
C LEU A 3 -3.44 -4.35 9.97
N GLY A 4 -3.88 -3.20 10.49
CA GLY A 4 -2.97 -2.23 11.11
C GLY A 4 -3.62 -0.89 11.44
N PRO A 5 -2.87 0.01 12.11
CA PRO A 5 -3.34 1.34 12.46
C PRO A 5 -3.25 2.29 11.27
N HIS A 6 -4.40 2.68 10.74
CA HIS A 6 -4.46 3.63 9.62
C HIS A 6 -3.92 5.01 10.03
N PRO A 7 -3.06 5.66 9.22
CA PRO A 7 -2.41 6.92 9.59
C PRO A 7 -3.38 8.07 9.86
N ALA A 8 -4.57 8.09 9.21
CA ALA A 8 -5.60 9.04 9.54
C ALA A 8 -6.14 8.87 10.97
N ALA A 9 -6.31 7.62 11.42
CA ALA A 9 -6.77 7.35 12.77
C ALA A 9 -5.74 7.82 13.80
N PHE A 10 -4.44 7.59 13.56
CA PHE A 10 -3.37 8.08 14.41
C PHE A 10 -3.39 9.61 14.51
N ALA A 11 -3.40 10.33 13.36
CA ALA A 11 -3.39 11.79 13.34
C ALA A 11 -4.56 12.39 14.13
N HIS A 12 -5.78 11.89 13.92
CA HIS A 12 -6.97 12.34 14.65
C HIS A 12 -6.91 12.00 16.16
N GLN A 13 -6.37 10.83 16.51
CA GLN A 13 -6.20 10.47 17.91
C GLN A 13 -5.14 11.34 18.59
N PHE A 14 -4.04 11.65 17.90
CA PHE A 14 -2.97 12.48 18.46
C PHE A 14 -3.47 13.88 18.80
N GLU A 15 -4.32 14.49 17.99
CA GLU A 15 -4.95 15.79 18.28
C GLU A 15 -5.75 15.80 19.60
N SER A 16 -6.34 14.66 19.96
CA SER A 16 -7.23 14.55 21.13
C SER A 16 -6.61 13.87 22.35
N LEU A 17 -5.66 12.97 22.16
CA LEU A 17 -5.08 12.10 23.19
C LEU A 17 -3.59 12.33 23.41
N GLY A 18 -2.91 13.09 22.54
CA GLY A 18 -1.46 13.28 22.61
C GLY A 18 -0.70 11.95 22.54
N ASP A 19 0.32 11.79 23.38
CA ASP A 19 1.20 10.61 23.40
C ASP A 19 0.45 9.27 23.56
N ARG A 20 -0.75 9.28 24.14
CA ARG A 20 -1.57 8.06 24.23
C ARG A 20 -2.00 7.50 22.87
N ALA A 21 -2.00 8.31 21.82
CA ALA A 21 -2.25 7.85 20.47
C ALA A 21 -1.15 6.89 19.97
N GLU A 22 0.10 7.07 20.42
CA GLU A 22 1.20 6.17 20.10
C GLU A 22 1.05 4.80 20.81
N GLU A 23 0.58 4.79 22.06
CA GLU A 23 0.25 3.54 22.75
C GLU A 23 -0.81 2.76 21.96
N ASN A 24 -1.90 3.41 21.54
CA ASN A 24 -2.94 2.80 20.72
C ASN A 24 -2.42 2.32 19.37
N TYR A 25 -1.48 3.05 18.77
CA TYR A 25 -0.84 2.64 17.52
C TYR A 25 -0.09 1.33 17.70
N TRP A 26 0.76 1.21 18.72
CA TRP A 26 1.55 0.01 18.99
C TRP A 26 0.68 -1.17 19.43
N ASP A 27 -0.36 -0.97 20.24
CA ASP A 27 -1.34 -2.01 20.58
C ASP A 27 -1.99 -2.59 19.30
N SER A 28 -2.24 -1.72 18.31
CA SER A 28 -2.80 -2.14 17.02
C SER A 28 -1.78 -2.92 16.17
N ILE A 29 -0.51 -2.51 16.19
CA ILE A 29 0.60 -3.22 15.51
C ILE A 29 0.80 -4.60 16.16
N GLU A 30 0.83 -4.69 17.49
CA GLU A 30 0.97 -5.97 18.21
C GLU A 30 -0.18 -6.93 17.89
N THR A 31 -1.41 -6.38 17.84
CA THR A 31 -2.58 -7.15 17.44
C THR A 31 -2.45 -7.67 16.00
N ALA A 32 -2.06 -6.81 15.06
CA ALA A 32 -1.85 -7.20 13.66
C ALA A 32 -0.76 -8.28 13.52
N LEU A 33 0.35 -8.11 14.25
CA LEU A 33 1.46 -9.07 14.27
C LEU A 33 1.02 -10.44 14.82
N HIS A 34 0.22 -10.44 15.89
CA HIS A 34 -0.38 -11.68 16.40
C HIS A 34 -1.18 -12.42 15.31
N TYR A 35 -2.03 -11.72 14.55
CA TYR A 35 -2.78 -12.35 13.46
C TYR A 35 -1.89 -12.84 12.31
N VAL A 36 -0.77 -12.17 12.05
CA VAL A 36 0.22 -12.65 11.06
C VAL A 36 0.87 -13.95 11.55
N HIS A 37 1.30 -14.03 12.80
CA HIS A 37 1.89 -15.22 13.39
C HIS A 37 0.93 -16.42 13.46
N GLU A 38 -0.37 -16.15 13.63
CA GLU A 38 -1.41 -17.20 13.57
C GLU A 38 -1.77 -17.62 12.13
N GLY A 39 -1.15 -17.00 11.11
CA GLY A 39 -1.46 -17.26 9.70
C GLY A 39 -2.83 -16.77 9.25
N LEU A 40 -3.44 -15.86 10.00
CA LEU A 40 -4.75 -15.25 9.71
C LEU A 40 -4.63 -13.93 8.95
N ALA A 41 -3.45 -13.30 8.96
CA ALA A 41 -3.12 -12.13 8.16
C ALA A 41 -1.82 -12.37 7.38
N HIS A 42 -1.65 -11.65 6.26
CA HIS A 42 -0.52 -11.80 5.34
C HIS A 42 0.44 -10.60 5.38
N GLY A 43 0.15 -9.58 6.15
CA GLY A 43 0.95 -8.37 6.28
C GLY A 43 0.29 -7.36 7.20
N ILE A 44 0.96 -6.25 7.41
CA ILE A 44 0.49 -5.14 8.24
C ILE A 44 0.14 -3.94 7.37
N GLY A 45 -0.98 -3.30 7.63
CA GLY A 45 -1.49 -2.13 6.92
C GLY A 45 -2.98 -1.85 7.17
N GLU A 46 -3.47 -0.71 6.76
CA GLU A 46 -2.64 0.32 6.15
C GLU A 46 -1.89 1.09 7.22
N VAL A 47 -0.59 1.24 7.06
CA VAL A 47 0.26 2.10 7.89
C VAL A 47 0.86 3.20 7.00
N GLY A 48 1.42 4.26 7.58
CA GLY A 48 2.03 5.28 6.75
C GLY A 48 1.97 6.68 7.32
N ARG A 49 1.64 7.65 6.45
CA ARG A 49 1.67 9.09 6.75
C ARG A 49 0.34 9.74 6.40
N PRO A 50 -0.06 10.83 7.09
CA PRO A 50 -1.24 11.62 6.71
C PRO A 50 -1.09 12.13 5.27
N HIS A 51 -2.17 12.03 4.47
CA HIS A 51 -2.22 12.52 3.08
C HIS A 51 -2.84 13.94 2.97
N TRP A 52 -2.98 14.64 4.08
CA TRP A 52 -3.44 16.03 4.16
C TRP A 52 -2.51 16.86 5.06
N PRO A 53 -2.54 18.20 4.99
CA PRO A 53 -1.74 19.04 5.86
C PRO A 53 -2.06 18.81 7.34
N VAL A 54 -1.03 18.52 8.11
CA VAL A 54 -1.05 18.34 9.57
C VAL A 54 0.04 19.22 10.20
N SER A 55 0.08 19.30 11.53
CA SER A 55 1.19 19.96 12.21
C SER A 55 2.53 19.24 11.99
N ASP A 56 3.63 19.98 12.08
CA ASP A 56 4.98 19.41 11.98
C ASP A 56 5.19 18.29 13.01
N GLU A 57 4.61 18.42 14.19
CA GLU A 57 4.68 17.41 15.23
C GLU A 57 4.01 16.10 14.80
N ILE A 58 2.78 16.13 14.30
CA ILE A 58 2.06 14.95 13.80
C ILE A 58 2.83 14.32 12.64
N TRP A 59 3.36 15.15 11.73
CA TRP A 59 4.15 14.67 10.61
C TRP A 59 5.41 13.93 11.06
N GLN A 60 6.18 14.51 11.97
CA GLN A 60 7.40 13.90 12.50
C GLN A 60 7.11 12.60 13.26
N ARG A 61 6.06 12.60 14.09
CA ARG A 61 5.63 11.40 14.83
C ARG A 61 5.21 10.29 13.88
N SER A 62 4.40 10.60 12.86
CA SER A 62 3.99 9.62 11.85
C SER A 62 5.19 8.99 11.13
N ASN A 63 6.20 9.80 10.76
CA ASN A 63 7.43 9.28 10.14
C ASN A 63 8.25 8.41 11.09
N THR A 64 8.32 8.77 12.38
CA THR A 64 9.01 7.96 13.39
C THR A 64 8.33 6.60 13.55
N LEU A 65 7.02 6.59 13.76
CA LEU A 65 6.23 5.36 13.89
C LEU A 65 6.32 4.49 12.64
N LEU A 66 6.29 5.09 11.44
CA LEU A 66 6.44 4.36 10.20
C LEU A 66 7.81 3.69 10.09
N LEU A 67 8.89 4.41 10.43
CA LEU A 67 10.25 3.85 10.41
C LEU A 67 10.38 2.68 11.39
N GLU A 68 9.94 2.85 12.63
CA GLU A 68 9.96 1.80 13.65
C GLU A 68 9.11 0.58 13.25
N THR A 69 7.97 0.83 12.57
CA THR A 69 7.14 -0.25 11.99
C THR A 69 7.89 -0.98 10.87
N MET A 70 8.62 -0.26 10.01
CA MET A 70 9.47 -0.87 8.98
C MET A 70 10.60 -1.71 9.60
N GLU A 71 11.23 -1.24 10.68
CA GLU A 71 12.26 -2.00 11.40
C GLU A 71 11.70 -3.29 12.02
N MET A 72 10.50 -3.22 12.59
CA MET A 72 9.80 -4.42 13.09
C MET A 72 9.48 -5.36 11.93
N ALA A 73 8.90 -4.85 10.84
CA ALA A 73 8.55 -5.64 9.66
C ALA A 73 9.78 -6.31 9.00
N ALA A 74 10.94 -5.64 9.04
CA ALA A 74 12.20 -6.21 8.56
C ALA A 74 12.63 -7.42 9.41
N ARG A 75 12.54 -7.31 10.73
CA ARG A 75 12.88 -8.43 11.66
C ARG A 75 11.95 -9.63 11.47
N GLU A 76 10.67 -9.38 11.26
CA GLU A 76 9.63 -10.41 11.09
C GLU A 76 9.46 -10.87 9.64
N ASN A 77 10.17 -10.23 8.70
CA ASN A 77 10.05 -10.48 7.26
C ASN A 77 8.62 -10.30 6.70
N ILE A 78 7.87 -9.32 7.22
CA ILE A 78 6.46 -9.05 6.93
C ILE A 78 6.34 -7.91 5.91
N PRO A 79 5.43 -7.99 4.90
CA PRO A 79 5.13 -6.87 4.02
C PRO A 79 4.25 -5.81 4.71
N LEU A 80 4.45 -4.56 4.32
CA LEU A 80 3.64 -3.43 4.75
C LEU A 80 2.84 -2.85 3.59
N GLN A 81 1.54 -2.66 3.80
CA GLN A 81 0.69 -1.88 2.89
C GLN A 81 0.66 -0.43 3.38
N LEU A 82 1.07 0.49 2.49
CA LEU A 82 1.28 1.89 2.83
C LEU A 82 0.13 2.77 2.35
N HIS A 83 -0.37 3.60 3.26
CA HIS A 83 -1.21 4.74 2.97
C HIS A 83 -0.40 6.01 3.22
N VAL A 84 -0.11 6.75 2.16
CA VAL A 84 0.77 7.92 2.19
C VAL A 84 0.19 9.04 1.33
N GLU A 85 0.80 10.21 1.39
CA GLU A 85 0.44 11.35 0.56
C GLU A 85 0.49 11.02 -0.94
N GLY A 86 -0.33 11.74 -1.71
CA GLY A 86 -0.55 11.47 -3.13
C GLY A 86 0.65 11.77 -4.03
N GLU A 87 0.47 12.68 -4.98
CA GLU A 87 1.47 12.97 -6.01
C GLU A 87 2.57 13.90 -5.48
N SER A 88 3.62 13.31 -4.91
CA SER A 88 4.91 13.99 -4.71
C SER A 88 5.99 13.15 -5.36
N ASP A 89 6.82 13.78 -6.18
CA ASP A 89 7.94 13.09 -6.83
C ASP A 89 8.96 12.55 -5.81
N SER A 90 9.00 13.09 -4.59
CA SER A 90 9.91 12.66 -3.53
C SER A 90 9.38 11.48 -2.70
N THR A 91 8.06 11.23 -2.67
CA THR A 91 7.45 10.25 -1.76
C THR A 91 8.06 8.86 -1.87
N TYR A 92 8.22 8.34 -3.08
CA TYR A 92 8.82 7.02 -3.28
C TYR A 92 10.30 6.98 -2.86
N GLY A 93 11.06 8.05 -3.17
CA GLY A 93 12.47 8.15 -2.77
C GLY A 93 12.63 8.15 -1.25
N GLU A 94 11.86 8.97 -0.54
CA GLU A 94 11.87 9.03 0.92
C GLU A 94 11.51 7.69 1.56
N LEU A 95 10.46 7.01 1.06
CA LEU A 95 10.04 5.71 1.56
C LEU A 95 11.10 4.63 1.29
N ALA A 96 11.76 4.67 0.13
CA ALA A 96 12.87 3.77 -0.19
C ALA A 96 14.07 3.97 0.74
N GLU A 97 14.43 5.22 1.05
CA GLU A 97 15.48 5.53 2.03
C GLU A 97 15.11 5.06 3.44
N MET A 98 13.84 5.20 3.83
CA MET A 98 13.36 4.67 5.11
C MET A 98 13.45 3.14 5.14
N ALA A 99 13.06 2.45 4.08
CA ALA A 99 13.18 0.99 3.96
C ALA A 99 14.62 0.51 4.10
N ASP A 100 15.56 1.19 3.41
CA ASP A 100 16.98 0.87 3.49
C ASP A 100 17.52 1.04 4.92
N ARG A 101 17.15 2.12 5.60
CA ARG A 101 17.52 2.36 7.00
C ARG A 101 16.96 1.31 7.94
N ALA A 102 15.74 0.88 7.71
CA ALA A 102 15.06 -0.16 8.49
C ALA A 102 15.58 -1.58 8.18
N GLY A 103 16.29 -1.77 7.07
CA GLY A 103 16.70 -3.09 6.57
C GLY A 103 15.55 -3.90 5.97
N LEU A 104 14.45 -3.26 5.58
CA LEU A 104 13.30 -3.88 4.93
C LEU A 104 13.48 -3.88 3.41
N ALA A 105 13.27 -5.04 2.77
CA ALA A 105 13.29 -5.13 1.33
C ALA A 105 12.24 -4.18 0.72
N ARG A 106 12.65 -3.29 -0.18
CA ARG A 106 11.80 -2.25 -0.76
C ARG A 106 10.54 -2.80 -1.42
N GLU A 107 10.63 -3.96 -2.07
CA GLU A 107 9.48 -4.63 -2.68
C GLU A 107 8.38 -5.03 -1.68
N LYS A 108 8.71 -5.18 -0.40
CA LYS A 108 7.75 -5.46 0.69
C LYS A 108 6.97 -4.25 1.14
N LEU A 109 7.30 -3.05 0.66
CA LEU A 109 6.48 -1.87 0.82
C LEU A 109 5.52 -1.75 -0.35
N VAL A 110 4.25 -2.08 -0.10
CA VAL A 110 3.18 -1.97 -1.10
C VAL A 110 2.50 -0.62 -0.92
N ARG A 111 2.76 0.29 -1.87
CA ARG A 111 2.05 1.58 -1.88
C ARG A 111 0.67 1.39 -2.48
N HIS A 112 -0.36 1.42 -1.65
CA HIS A 112 -1.75 1.44 -2.08
C HIS A 112 -2.11 2.81 -2.70
N TYR A 113 -3.15 2.84 -3.52
CA TYR A 113 -3.59 4.04 -4.25
C TYR A 113 -2.45 4.72 -5.04
N ALA A 114 -1.56 3.89 -5.60
CA ALA A 114 -0.38 4.38 -6.29
C ALA A 114 -0.74 5.11 -7.60
N PRO A 115 0.02 6.16 -7.97
CA PRO A 115 -0.07 6.74 -9.30
C PRO A 115 0.21 5.68 -10.37
N PRO A 116 -0.32 5.83 -11.61
CA PRO A 116 -0.09 4.88 -12.70
C PRO A 116 1.33 4.93 -13.29
N ASN A 117 2.22 5.76 -12.75
CA ASN A 117 3.64 5.71 -13.06
C ASN A 117 4.30 4.60 -12.23
N VAL A 118 4.54 3.45 -12.87
CA VAL A 118 5.08 2.23 -12.26
C VAL A 118 6.50 1.90 -12.71
N ASP A 119 7.15 2.84 -13.40
CA ASP A 119 8.56 2.70 -13.77
C ASP A 119 9.44 2.58 -12.53
N GLN A 120 10.44 1.70 -12.58
CA GLN A 120 11.30 1.42 -11.44
C GLN A 120 12.11 2.64 -10.99
N SER A 121 12.46 3.52 -11.90
CA SER A 121 13.17 4.77 -11.58
C SER A 121 12.28 5.72 -10.75
N TYR A 122 10.97 5.64 -10.92
CA TYR A 122 9.99 6.40 -10.15
C TYR A 122 9.60 5.71 -8.84
N THR A 123 9.34 4.39 -8.88
CA THR A 123 8.93 3.64 -7.68
C THR A 123 10.06 3.31 -6.72
N HIS A 124 11.32 3.52 -7.14
CA HIS A 124 12.51 3.20 -6.36
C HIS A 124 12.56 1.76 -5.84
N GLY A 125 11.84 0.85 -6.49
CA GLY A 125 11.78 -0.56 -6.13
C GLY A 125 10.69 -0.93 -5.11
N LEU A 126 9.83 0.01 -4.71
CA LEU A 126 8.61 -0.28 -3.97
C LEU A 126 7.58 -0.93 -4.91
N THR A 127 6.67 -1.72 -4.36
CA THR A 127 5.58 -2.34 -5.12
C THR A 127 4.37 -1.40 -5.19
N PRO A 128 4.00 -0.90 -6.39
CA PRO A 128 2.79 -0.09 -6.53
C PRO A 128 1.54 -0.97 -6.63
N SER A 129 0.45 -0.50 -6.01
CA SER A 129 -0.91 -1.02 -6.20
C SER A 129 -1.77 0.09 -6.78
N VAL A 130 -2.23 -0.08 -8.02
CA VAL A 130 -2.87 0.95 -8.84
C VAL A 130 -4.37 0.72 -8.92
N LEU A 131 -5.16 1.78 -8.84
CA LEU A 131 -6.61 1.70 -9.01
C LEU A 131 -6.99 1.17 -10.40
N ALA A 132 -7.67 0.04 -10.45
CA ALA A 132 -8.09 -0.61 -11.69
C ALA A 132 -9.06 0.25 -12.54
N GLY A 133 -9.75 1.19 -11.93
CA GLY A 133 -10.69 2.09 -12.60
C GLY A 133 -10.09 3.42 -13.04
N SER A 134 -8.84 3.68 -12.71
CA SER A 134 -8.15 4.90 -13.12
C SER A 134 -7.90 4.88 -14.64
N GLY A 135 -8.37 5.91 -15.33
CA GLY A 135 -8.14 6.07 -16.75
C GLY A 135 -8.87 5.09 -17.69
N SER A 136 -8.53 5.16 -18.95
CA SER A 136 -9.00 4.28 -20.02
C SER A 136 -8.24 2.93 -20.02
N ILE A 137 -8.72 1.98 -20.83
CA ILE A 137 -7.97 0.72 -21.08
C ILE A 137 -6.63 1.02 -21.76
N ASP A 138 -6.59 1.97 -22.70
CA ASP A 138 -5.36 2.34 -23.41
C ASP A 138 -4.32 2.97 -22.45
N GLU A 139 -4.74 3.75 -21.48
CA GLU A 139 -3.85 4.29 -20.44
C GLU A 139 -3.33 3.18 -19.51
N LEU A 140 -4.19 2.25 -19.12
CA LEU A 140 -3.77 1.10 -18.32
C LEU A 140 -2.83 0.17 -19.09
N MET A 141 -3.05 -0.04 -20.39
CA MET A 141 -2.11 -0.75 -21.27
C MET A 141 -0.72 -0.12 -21.26
N LYS A 142 -0.65 1.22 -21.39
CA LYS A 142 0.65 1.94 -21.29
C LYS A 142 1.31 1.77 -19.94
N THR A 143 0.52 1.72 -18.85
CA THR A 143 1.05 1.42 -17.50
C THR A 143 1.70 0.04 -17.47
N PHE A 144 1.07 -0.97 -18.08
CA PHE A 144 1.65 -2.30 -18.19
C PHE A 144 2.91 -2.33 -19.06
N GLU A 145 2.92 -1.60 -20.19
CA GLU A 145 4.10 -1.49 -21.08
C GLU A 145 5.29 -0.82 -20.38
N ALA A 146 5.05 0.14 -19.48
CA ALA A 146 6.08 0.83 -18.72
C ALA A 146 6.60 0.01 -17.52
N SER A 147 5.89 -1.05 -17.12
CA SER A 147 6.23 -1.85 -15.94
C SER A 147 7.30 -2.88 -16.25
N SER A 148 8.43 -2.81 -15.56
CA SER A 148 9.50 -3.82 -15.65
C SER A 148 9.43 -4.89 -14.53
N HIS A 149 8.75 -4.59 -13.42
CA HIS A 149 8.73 -5.44 -12.21
C HIS A 149 7.32 -5.89 -11.79
N GLY A 150 6.31 -5.45 -12.54
CA GLY A 150 4.92 -5.68 -12.22
C GLY A 150 4.36 -4.69 -11.19
N PHE A 151 3.05 -4.67 -11.08
CA PHE A 151 2.29 -3.90 -10.11
C PHE A 151 0.98 -4.61 -9.83
N MET A 152 0.34 -4.27 -8.71
CA MET A 152 -0.97 -4.83 -8.36
C MET A 152 -2.09 -3.93 -8.87
N LEU A 153 -3.27 -4.52 -9.10
CA LEU A 153 -4.51 -3.79 -9.38
C LEU A 153 -5.43 -3.86 -8.17
N GLU A 154 -5.99 -2.71 -7.80
CA GLU A 154 -6.88 -2.60 -6.64
C GLU A 154 -8.15 -1.83 -6.94
N THR A 155 -9.07 -1.81 -5.99
CA THR A 155 -10.32 -1.05 -6.05
C THR A 155 -10.42 0.00 -4.97
N ASP A 156 -9.64 -0.09 -3.92
CA ASP A 156 -9.81 0.70 -2.68
C ASP A 156 -11.26 0.68 -2.18
N TYR A 157 -11.92 -0.48 -2.32
CA TYR A 157 -13.34 -0.59 -1.99
C TYR A 157 -13.58 -0.49 -0.49
N MET A 158 -14.44 0.45 -0.12
CA MET A 158 -14.97 0.58 1.23
C MET A 158 -16.48 0.33 1.24
N ASP A 159 -16.93 -0.51 2.17
CA ASP A 159 -18.37 -0.71 2.45
C ASP A 159 -18.84 0.34 3.47
N ASP A 160 -18.73 1.63 3.09
CA ASP A 160 -19.24 2.74 3.90
C ASP A 160 -20.49 3.34 3.26
N PRO A 161 -21.69 3.07 3.81
CA PRO A 161 -22.95 3.59 3.27
C PRO A 161 -23.04 5.11 3.27
N ARG A 162 -22.20 5.83 4.05
CA ARG A 162 -22.16 7.29 4.09
C ARG A 162 -21.39 7.88 2.91
N ARG A 163 -20.58 7.07 2.23
CA ARG A 163 -19.72 7.49 1.10
C ARG A 163 -19.86 6.54 -0.09
N PRO A 164 -21.09 6.27 -0.58
CA PRO A 164 -21.28 5.37 -1.70
C PRO A 164 -20.56 5.91 -2.95
N GLY A 165 -19.73 5.11 -3.57
CA GLY A 165 -18.99 5.49 -4.77
C GLY A 165 -17.73 6.32 -4.52
N ALA A 166 -17.28 6.49 -3.27
CA ALA A 166 -16.00 7.13 -2.95
C ALA A 166 -14.80 6.36 -3.52
N VAL A 167 -14.99 5.07 -3.78
CA VAL A 167 -14.01 4.13 -4.31
C VAL A 167 -14.63 3.24 -5.37
N LEU A 168 -13.83 2.43 -6.05
CA LEU A 168 -14.30 1.54 -7.09
C LEU A 168 -15.06 0.34 -6.50
N GLY A 169 -16.07 -0.13 -7.20
CA GLY A 169 -16.79 -1.35 -6.79
C GLY A 169 -15.90 -2.61 -6.92
N PRO A 170 -16.13 -3.65 -6.08
CA PRO A 170 -15.26 -4.83 -5.99
C PRO A 170 -15.20 -5.64 -7.30
N LYS A 171 -16.16 -5.46 -8.22
CA LYS A 171 -16.16 -6.10 -9.55
C LYS A 171 -15.28 -5.39 -10.58
N THR A 172 -14.65 -4.27 -10.23
CA THR A 172 -13.88 -3.45 -11.19
C THR A 172 -12.62 -4.18 -11.63
N VAL A 173 -11.83 -4.76 -10.74
CA VAL A 173 -10.62 -5.52 -11.10
C VAL A 173 -10.96 -6.64 -12.10
N PRO A 174 -11.84 -7.60 -11.81
CA PRO A 174 -12.14 -8.66 -12.77
C PRO A 174 -12.77 -8.14 -14.08
N LYS A 175 -13.46 -7.01 -14.07
CA LYS A 175 -13.97 -6.38 -15.31
C LYS A 175 -12.81 -5.83 -16.15
N ARG A 176 -11.88 -5.10 -15.53
CA ARG A 176 -10.72 -4.53 -16.21
C ARG A 176 -9.78 -5.60 -16.74
N THR A 177 -9.54 -6.67 -15.96
CA THR A 177 -8.75 -7.83 -16.42
C THR A 177 -9.29 -8.39 -17.74
N ARG A 178 -10.62 -8.62 -17.83
CA ARG A 178 -11.25 -9.08 -19.10
C ARG A 178 -11.11 -8.06 -20.24
N GLN A 179 -11.18 -6.78 -19.95
CA GLN A 179 -11.00 -5.72 -20.97
C GLN A 179 -9.55 -5.64 -21.47
N LEU A 180 -8.57 -5.84 -20.57
CA LEU A 180 -7.14 -5.88 -20.92
C LEU A 180 -6.83 -7.09 -21.83
N ILE A 181 -7.35 -8.28 -21.51
CA ILE A 181 -7.26 -9.47 -22.38
C ILE A 181 -7.85 -9.17 -23.77
N ALA A 182 -9.04 -8.58 -23.80
CA ALA A 182 -9.70 -8.23 -25.06
C ALA A 182 -8.93 -7.15 -25.86
N ALA A 183 -8.16 -6.30 -25.19
CA ALA A 183 -7.25 -5.32 -25.79
C ALA A 183 -5.90 -5.91 -26.23
N GLY A 184 -5.64 -7.20 -25.94
CA GLY A 184 -4.44 -7.90 -26.38
C GLY A 184 -3.28 -7.90 -25.36
N LEU A 185 -3.53 -7.55 -24.10
CA LEU A 185 -2.53 -7.73 -23.05
C LEU A 185 -2.26 -9.23 -22.86
N ASP A 186 -0.98 -9.60 -22.75
CA ASP A 186 -0.55 -10.97 -22.51
C ASP A 186 -1.09 -11.49 -21.18
N GLU A 187 -1.63 -12.71 -21.21
CA GLU A 187 -2.18 -13.37 -20.02
C GLU A 187 -1.08 -13.67 -18.98
N GLU A 188 0.17 -13.88 -19.38
CA GLU A 188 1.30 -14.05 -18.44
C GLU A 188 1.54 -12.79 -17.60
N VAL A 189 1.39 -11.60 -18.21
CA VAL A 189 1.51 -10.32 -17.49
C VAL A 189 0.39 -10.18 -16.46
N LEU A 190 -0.82 -10.58 -16.82
CA LEU A 190 -1.96 -10.56 -15.91
C LEU A 190 -1.82 -11.63 -14.80
N TYR A 191 -1.26 -12.79 -15.13
CA TYR A 191 -0.97 -13.83 -14.15
C TYR A 191 0.05 -13.33 -13.12
N ASN A 192 1.12 -12.67 -13.57
CA ASN A 192 2.07 -12.01 -12.66
C ASN A 192 1.38 -10.99 -11.75
N THR A 193 0.52 -10.12 -12.29
CA THR A 193 -0.20 -9.07 -11.54
C THR A 193 -1.14 -9.64 -10.47
N HIS A 194 -1.83 -10.74 -10.77
CA HIS A 194 -2.90 -11.27 -9.91
C HIS A 194 -2.48 -12.46 -9.05
N VAL A 195 -1.37 -13.11 -9.37
CA VAL A 195 -0.91 -14.32 -8.68
C VAL A 195 0.54 -14.19 -8.23
N ASP A 196 1.51 -14.16 -9.16
CA ASP A 196 2.93 -14.28 -8.82
C ASP A 196 3.42 -13.13 -7.94
N LEU A 197 3.06 -11.89 -8.27
CA LEU A 197 3.46 -10.73 -7.49
C LEU A 197 2.80 -10.70 -6.10
N PRO A 198 1.47 -10.90 -5.96
CA PRO A 198 0.85 -11.06 -4.65
C PRO A 198 1.45 -12.19 -3.80
N GLU A 199 1.67 -13.38 -4.39
CA GLU A 199 2.27 -14.51 -3.67
C GLU A 199 3.71 -14.24 -3.24
N ARG A 200 4.49 -13.57 -4.09
CA ARG A 200 5.87 -13.18 -3.74
C ARG A 200 5.92 -12.20 -2.57
N ILE A 201 4.98 -11.25 -2.50
CA ILE A 201 4.93 -10.21 -1.47
C ILE A 201 4.29 -10.75 -0.18
N TYR A 202 3.12 -11.36 -0.28
CA TYR A 202 2.28 -11.72 0.85
C TYR A 202 2.35 -13.19 1.25
N GLY A 203 3.08 -14.03 0.48
CA GLY A 203 3.08 -15.47 0.65
C GLY A 203 1.90 -16.15 -0.04
N SER A 204 1.90 -17.48 -0.05
CA SER A 204 0.81 -18.26 -0.63
C SER A 204 -0.49 -18.00 0.14
N ILE A 205 -1.55 -17.69 -0.59
CA ILE A 205 -2.88 -17.36 -0.08
C ILE A 205 -3.76 -18.61 -0.09
#